data_8a8abe428c7bc402789a3e65eb156f59
#
_entry.id   8a8abe428c7bc402789a3e65eb156f59
#
_cell.length_a   1.000
_cell.length_b   1.000
_cell.length_c   1.000
_cell.angle_alpha   90.00
_cell.angle_beta   90.00
_cell.angle_gamma   90.00
#
_symmetry.space_group_name_H-M   'P 1'
#
loop_
_entity.id
_entity.type
_entity.pdbx_description
1 polymer ?
#
loop_
_entity_poly.entity_id
_entity_poly.type
_entity_poly.pdbx_seq_one_letter_code
_entity_poly.pdbx_strand_id
1 'polypeptide(L)'
;MMSRKTLSKACLLSYLLLVRVANSGDLAGDVGIGTTGLGLHASILLETDINARFGVNYMKLSTIMHDTDGDTNVDATLNTLDALLDWFPHKNSFHLTGGLVYNGNKIDTVTKLNGMTYKGTTYSMPLGTSLGEVDGKFNVGNIISPYIGIGWGNVLTHTTGWGLTSDIGLLFHGKPQITLSSNGCTAGPACVALIAKVANEEARLNDEYAGKIVYPVARIGASYKF
;
A
#
# COMPACT_ATOMS: atom_id res chain seq x y z
N MET A 1 -4.47 -13.28 26.77
CA MET A 1 -4.83 -14.70 26.93
C MET A 1 -6.24 -14.89 26.36
N MET A 2 -6.35 -15.23 25.06
CA MET A 2 -7.65 -15.41 24.38
C MET A 2 -8.32 -16.69 24.90
N SER A 3 -9.57 -16.59 25.36
CA SER A 3 -10.34 -17.71 25.89
C SER A 3 -10.53 -18.80 24.83
N ARG A 4 -10.38 -20.08 25.23
CA ARG A 4 -10.60 -21.26 24.36
C ARG A 4 -11.98 -21.26 23.66
N LYS A 5 -12.98 -20.57 24.23
CA LYS A 5 -14.34 -20.45 23.65
C LYS A 5 -14.41 -19.48 22.46
N THR A 6 -13.53 -18.47 22.38
CA THR A 6 -13.45 -17.54 21.24
C THR A 6 -12.72 -18.16 20.04
N LEU A 7 -11.72 -18.99 20.30
CA LEU A 7 -10.99 -19.71 19.25
C LEU A 7 -11.90 -20.78 18.56
N SER A 8 -12.76 -21.46 19.35
CA SER A 8 -13.72 -22.45 18.84
C SER A 8 -14.78 -21.81 17.93
N LYS A 9 -15.27 -20.61 18.27
CA LYS A 9 -16.27 -19.89 17.45
C LYS A 9 -15.67 -19.33 16.15
N ALA A 10 -14.43 -18.86 16.18
CA ALA A 10 -13.72 -18.39 14.97
C ALA A 10 -13.41 -19.57 14.03
N CYS A 11 -13.01 -20.73 14.57
CA CYS A 11 -12.77 -21.95 13.79
C CYS A 11 -14.07 -22.53 13.20
N LEU A 12 -15.21 -22.45 13.90
CA LEU A 12 -16.51 -22.87 13.39
C LEU A 12 -17.03 -21.93 12.29
N LEU A 13 -16.79 -20.62 12.42
CA LEU A 13 -17.17 -19.64 11.41
C LEU A 13 -16.34 -19.81 10.13
N SER A 14 -15.03 -20.06 10.26
CA SER A 14 -14.17 -20.34 9.11
C SER A 14 -14.52 -21.68 8.44
N TYR A 15 -14.91 -22.69 9.21
CA TYR A 15 -15.36 -23.97 8.67
C TYR A 15 -16.73 -23.87 7.96
N LEU A 16 -17.67 -23.08 8.50
CA LEU A 16 -18.96 -22.80 7.85
C LEU A 16 -18.82 -21.99 6.56
N LEU A 17 -17.87 -21.06 6.49
CA LEU A 17 -17.52 -20.34 5.26
C LEU A 17 -16.89 -21.28 4.21
N LEU A 18 -16.00 -22.18 4.63
CA LEU A 18 -15.36 -23.15 3.73
C LEU A 18 -16.34 -24.21 3.20
N VAL A 19 -17.35 -24.61 3.95
CA VAL A 19 -18.36 -25.60 3.52
C VAL A 19 -19.35 -25.01 2.50
N ARG A 20 -19.60 -23.69 2.50
CA ARG A 20 -20.41 -23.02 1.48
C ARG A 20 -19.68 -22.87 0.13
N VAL A 21 -18.35 -22.82 0.12
CA VAL A 21 -17.50 -22.75 -1.10
C VAL A 21 -17.49 -24.07 -1.90
N ALA A 22 -18.04 -25.14 -1.38
CA ALA A 22 -18.05 -26.45 -2.04
C ALA A 22 -19.09 -26.60 -3.18
N ASN A 23 -19.95 -25.61 -3.40
CA ASN A 23 -20.79 -25.57 -4.60
C ASN A 23 -20.08 -24.78 -5.70
N SER A 24 -19.65 -25.47 -6.74
CA SER A 24 -18.82 -25.00 -7.85
C SER A 24 -19.36 -23.80 -8.67
N GLY A 25 -20.48 -23.21 -8.30
CA GLY A 25 -21.05 -22.03 -8.96
C GLY A 25 -20.82 -20.69 -8.24
N ASP A 26 -20.24 -20.71 -7.04
CA ASP A 26 -20.18 -19.56 -6.14
C ASP A 26 -18.76 -19.01 -5.94
N LEU A 27 -17.81 -19.46 -6.75
CA LEU A 27 -16.40 -19.06 -6.69
C LEU A 27 -15.92 -18.45 -7.99
N ALA A 28 -15.19 -17.35 -7.90
CA ALA A 28 -14.45 -16.77 -9.02
C ALA A 28 -13.07 -16.31 -8.59
N GLY A 29 -12.13 -16.35 -9.54
CA GLY A 29 -10.79 -15.77 -9.40
C GLY A 29 -10.64 -14.53 -10.27
N ASP A 30 -9.80 -13.59 -9.85
CA ASP A 30 -9.53 -12.36 -10.59
C ASP A 30 -8.02 -12.06 -10.52
N VAL A 31 -7.46 -11.63 -11.63
CA VAL A 31 -6.11 -11.10 -11.73
C VAL A 31 -6.17 -9.69 -12.28
N GLY A 32 -5.49 -8.75 -11.64
CA GLY A 32 -5.56 -7.35 -12.03
C GLY A 32 -4.28 -6.57 -11.77
N ILE A 33 -4.27 -5.36 -12.28
CA ILE A 33 -3.22 -4.37 -12.03
C ILE A 33 -3.88 -3.06 -11.59
N GLY A 34 -3.21 -2.37 -10.69
CA GLY A 34 -3.70 -1.09 -10.18
C GLY A 34 -2.65 -0.30 -9.42
N THR A 35 -3.10 0.75 -8.75
CA THR A 35 -2.23 1.60 -7.92
C THR A 35 -1.68 0.86 -6.69
N THR A 36 -2.26 -0.29 -6.31
CA THR A 36 -1.77 -1.18 -5.26
C THR A 36 -0.81 -2.26 -5.78
N GLY A 37 -0.54 -2.29 -7.08
CA GLY A 37 0.34 -3.28 -7.73
C GLY A 37 -0.42 -4.33 -8.54
N LEU A 38 0.23 -5.47 -8.77
CA LEU A 38 -0.37 -6.66 -9.35
C LEU A 38 -1.16 -7.39 -8.27
N GLY A 39 -2.41 -7.71 -8.55
CA GLY A 39 -3.35 -8.33 -7.60
C GLY A 39 -3.88 -9.67 -8.07
N LEU A 40 -4.07 -10.57 -7.09
CA LEU A 40 -4.82 -11.80 -7.23
C LEU A 40 -5.94 -11.80 -6.20
N HIS A 41 -7.18 -12.04 -6.63
CA HIS A 41 -8.34 -12.03 -5.75
C HIS A 41 -9.19 -13.28 -5.98
N ALA A 42 -9.86 -13.70 -4.92
CA ALA A 42 -10.89 -14.72 -4.93
C ALA A 42 -12.18 -14.12 -4.40
N SER A 43 -13.27 -14.32 -5.12
CA SER A 43 -14.62 -13.85 -4.77
C SER A 43 -15.52 -15.04 -4.51
N ILE A 44 -16.28 -14.95 -3.42
CA ILE A 44 -17.30 -15.94 -3.06
C ILE A 44 -18.65 -15.26 -2.92
N LEU A 45 -19.71 -15.92 -3.39
CA LEU A 45 -21.08 -15.46 -3.24
C LEU A 45 -21.52 -15.68 -1.79
N LEU A 46 -21.91 -14.62 -1.08
CA LEU A 46 -22.53 -14.71 0.24
C LEU A 46 -24.05 -14.70 0.13
N GLU A 47 -24.57 -13.75 -0.66
CA GLU A 47 -25.99 -13.59 -0.98
C GLU A 47 -26.14 -13.19 -2.44
N THR A 48 -27.36 -13.17 -2.96
CA THR A 48 -27.65 -12.90 -4.39
C THR A 48 -27.10 -11.56 -4.90
N ASP A 49 -26.82 -10.63 -4.02
CA ASP A 49 -26.35 -9.28 -4.30
C ASP A 49 -25.12 -8.86 -3.47
N ILE A 50 -24.51 -9.81 -2.74
CA ILE A 50 -23.32 -9.56 -1.90
C ILE A 50 -22.27 -10.63 -2.15
N ASN A 51 -21.09 -10.19 -2.56
CA ASN A 51 -19.88 -11.02 -2.67
C ASN A 51 -18.88 -10.66 -1.57
N ALA A 52 -18.19 -11.65 -1.02
CA ALA A 52 -16.94 -11.42 -0.29
C ALA A 52 -15.77 -11.64 -1.22
N ARG A 53 -14.82 -10.69 -1.20
CA ARG A 53 -13.61 -10.71 -2.02
C ARG A 53 -12.39 -10.63 -1.13
N PHE A 54 -11.45 -11.56 -1.33
CA PHE A 54 -10.18 -11.62 -0.63
C PHE A 54 -9.06 -11.54 -1.66
N GLY A 55 -8.04 -10.73 -1.37
CA GLY A 55 -6.97 -10.52 -2.33
C GLY A 55 -5.62 -10.26 -1.72
N VAL A 56 -4.61 -10.43 -2.56
CA VAL A 56 -3.22 -10.06 -2.30
C VAL A 56 -2.74 -9.20 -3.45
N ASN A 57 -2.06 -8.09 -3.15
CA ASN A 57 -1.44 -7.23 -4.15
C ASN A 57 0.03 -7.05 -3.83
N TYR A 58 0.86 -7.07 -4.87
CA TYR A 58 2.29 -6.89 -4.71
C TYR A 58 2.92 -6.20 -5.93
N MET A 59 3.80 -5.24 -5.67
CA MET A 59 4.69 -4.68 -6.69
C MET A 59 5.90 -4.06 -6.02
N LYS A 60 7.08 -4.20 -6.64
CA LYS A 60 8.30 -3.50 -6.27
C LYS A 60 8.74 -2.62 -7.42
N LEU A 61 9.00 -1.35 -7.14
CA LEU A 61 9.49 -0.35 -8.09
C LEU A 61 10.77 0.24 -7.52
N SER A 62 11.81 0.29 -8.35
CA SER A 62 13.08 0.94 -8.01
C SER A 62 13.42 1.94 -9.09
N THR A 63 13.80 3.17 -8.67
CA THR A 63 14.24 4.22 -9.59
C THR A 63 15.37 5.03 -8.97
N ILE A 64 16.13 5.71 -9.82
CA ILE A 64 17.17 6.64 -9.38
C ILE A 64 16.75 8.04 -9.82
N MET A 65 16.73 8.95 -8.86
CA MET A 65 16.50 10.38 -9.10
C MET A 65 17.82 11.11 -8.96
N HIS A 66 18.18 11.90 -9.97
CA HIS A 66 19.38 12.72 -9.96
C HIS A 66 19.00 14.16 -9.58
N ASP A 67 19.61 14.69 -8.55
CA ASP A 67 19.43 16.07 -8.11
C ASP A 67 20.81 16.76 -7.95
N THR A 68 20.81 18.08 -7.82
CA THR A 68 22.02 18.90 -7.63
C THR A 68 22.79 18.54 -6.35
N ASP A 69 22.11 18.13 -5.31
CA ASP A 69 22.70 17.76 -4.01
C ASP A 69 23.17 16.29 -3.97
N GLY A 70 22.79 15.45 -4.96
CA GLY A 70 23.20 14.06 -5.03
C GLY A 70 22.23 13.14 -5.76
N ASP A 71 22.55 11.84 -5.77
CA ASP A 71 21.74 10.78 -6.38
C ASP A 71 20.89 10.08 -5.31
N THR A 72 19.59 10.00 -5.55
CA THR A 72 18.65 9.34 -4.66
C THR A 72 18.13 8.05 -5.30
N ASN A 73 18.43 6.90 -4.69
CA ASN A 73 17.77 5.64 -4.98
C ASN A 73 16.43 5.60 -4.24
N VAL A 74 15.36 5.29 -4.95
CA VAL A 74 13.99 5.17 -4.40
C VAL A 74 13.48 3.77 -4.64
N ASP A 75 13.19 3.04 -3.57
CA ASP A 75 12.61 1.71 -3.56
C ASP A 75 11.19 1.75 -2.97
N ALA A 76 10.17 1.62 -3.81
CA ALA A 76 8.78 1.52 -3.39
C ALA A 76 8.35 0.04 -3.39
N THR A 77 7.87 -0.44 -2.27
CA THR A 77 7.27 -1.77 -2.11
C THR A 77 5.80 -1.61 -1.79
N LEU A 78 4.95 -2.06 -2.71
CA LEU A 78 3.50 -2.15 -2.54
C LEU A 78 3.17 -3.58 -2.13
N ASN A 79 2.51 -3.74 -1.00
CA ASN A 79 2.11 -5.03 -0.45
C ASN A 79 0.85 -4.86 0.37
N THR A 80 -0.28 -5.41 -0.13
CA THR A 80 -1.56 -5.34 0.58
C THR A 80 -2.27 -6.68 0.60
N LEU A 81 -3.07 -6.91 1.64
CA LEU A 81 -4.03 -8.01 1.74
C LEU A 81 -5.43 -7.41 1.92
N ASP A 82 -6.35 -7.79 1.08
CA ASP A 82 -7.70 -7.22 1.02
C ASP A 82 -8.73 -8.20 1.56
N ALA A 83 -9.66 -7.69 2.38
CA ALA A 83 -10.89 -8.36 2.79
C ALA A 83 -12.05 -7.39 2.57
N LEU A 84 -12.77 -7.60 1.48
CA LEU A 84 -13.74 -6.66 0.93
C LEU A 84 -15.12 -7.34 0.80
N LEU A 85 -16.16 -6.52 0.86
CA LEU A 85 -17.54 -6.88 0.51
C LEU A 85 -17.97 -6.02 -0.66
N ASP A 86 -18.47 -6.65 -1.71
CA ASP A 86 -19.02 -6.02 -2.91
C ASP A 86 -20.54 -6.18 -2.87
N TRP A 87 -21.26 -5.06 -2.79
CA TRP A 87 -22.71 -5.02 -2.82
C TRP A 87 -23.21 -4.53 -4.18
N PHE A 88 -24.11 -5.28 -4.80
CA PHE A 88 -24.69 -5.07 -6.13
C PHE A 88 -26.15 -4.57 -6.02
N PRO A 89 -26.41 -3.27 -5.77
CA PRO A 89 -27.74 -2.77 -5.42
C PRO A 89 -28.78 -2.98 -6.54
N HIS A 90 -28.33 -3.08 -7.79
CA HIS A 90 -29.21 -3.27 -8.95
C HIS A 90 -29.06 -4.66 -9.59
N LYS A 91 -28.35 -5.59 -8.96
CA LYS A 91 -28.07 -6.94 -9.48
C LYS A 91 -27.46 -6.94 -10.90
N ASN A 92 -26.74 -5.87 -11.24
CA ASN A 92 -26.00 -5.71 -12.49
C ASN A 92 -24.49 -5.73 -12.23
N SER A 93 -23.69 -5.24 -13.16
CA SER A 93 -22.22 -5.20 -13.01
C SER A 93 -21.72 -4.11 -12.06
N PHE A 94 -22.53 -3.09 -11.74
CA PHE A 94 -22.13 -2.03 -10.82
C PHE A 94 -22.20 -2.50 -9.37
N HIS A 95 -21.16 -2.21 -8.58
CA HIS A 95 -21.13 -2.53 -7.17
C HIS A 95 -20.51 -1.41 -6.32
N LEU A 96 -20.91 -1.41 -5.06
CA LEU A 96 -20.27 -0.64 -3.98
C LEU A 96 -19.41 -1.58 -3.19
N THR A 97 -18.18 -1.16 -2.89
CA THR A 97 -17.22 -1.95 -2.14
C THR A 97 -16.90 -1.30 -0.80
N GLY A 98 -16.86 -2.09 0.24
CA GLY A 98 -16.38 -1.68 1.56
C GLY A 98 -15.60 -2.80 2.22
N GLY A 99 -14.61 -2.44 3.05
CA GLY A 99 -13.86 -3.47 3.78
C GLY A 99 -12.60 -2.98 4.44
N LEU A 100 -11.71 -3.92 4.71
CA LEU A 100 -10.44 -3.69 5.39
C LEU A 100 -9.28 -4.18 4.52
N VAL A 101 -8.21 -3.39 4.51
CA VAL A 101 -6.97 -3.70 3.81
C VAL A 101 -5.83 -3.69 4.82
N TYR A 102 -5.11 -4.80 4.93
CA TYR A 102 -3.79 -4.80 5.54
C TYR A 102 -2.84 -4.08 4.59
N ASN A 103 -2.26 -2.98 5.05
CA ASN A 103 -1.42 -2.10 4.24
C ASN A 103 0.03 -2.17 4.72
N GLY A 104 0.85 -2.91 3.98
CA GLY A 104 2.28 -3.02 4.18
C GLY A 104 3.11 -2.19 3.18
N ASN A 105 2.51 -1.20 2.53
CA ASN A 105 3.20 -0.32 1.59
C ASN A 105 4.28 0.50 2.30
N LYS A 106 5.45 0.59 1.67
CA LYS A 106 6.56 1.39 2.17
C LYS A 106 7.39 1.94 1.02
N ILE A 107 8.06 3.07 1.27
CA ILE A 107 9.06 3.63 0.38
C ILE A 107 10.34 3.81 1.20
N ASP A 108 11.42 3.22 0.72
CA ASP A 108 12.76 3.39 1.25
C ASP A 108 13.57 4.25 0.26
N THR A 109 14.32 5.23 0.75
CA THR A 109 15.18 6.08 -0.09
C THR A 109 16.59 6.12 0.48
N VAL A 110 17.58 6.15 -0.41
CA VAL A 110 18.99 6.35 -0.05
C VAL A 110 19.56 7.42 -0.95
N THR A 111 19.89 8.57 -0.36
CA THR A 111 20.48 9.72 -1.07
C THR A 111 21.96 9.80 -0.77
N LYS A 112 22.82 9.63 -1.80
CA LYS A 112 24.26 9.86 -1.71
C LYS A 112 24.55 11.33 -1.95
N LEU A 113 25.13 12.00 -0.96
CA LEU A 113 25.38 13.44 -1.01
C LEU A 113 26.71 13.77 -1.66
N ASN A 114 26.65 14.60 -2.72
CA ASN A 114 27.83 15.15 -3.40
C ASN A 114 28.16 16.58 -2.96
N GLY A 115 27.26 17.24 -2.24
CA GLY A 115 27.38 18.58 -1.71
C GLY A 115 26.19 18.91 -0.79
N MET A 116 26.24 20.04 -0.11
CA MET A 116 25.13 20.48 0.74
C MET A 116 25.14 21.99 0.93
N THR A 117 23.95 22.60 0.80
CA THR A 117 23.71 23.98 1.25
C THR A 117 22.73 23.97 2.42
N TYR A 118 23.09 24.61 3.52
CA TYR A 118 22.23 24.74 4.69
C TYR A 118 22.29 26.16 5.25
N LYS A 119 21.11 26.80 5.45
CA LYS A 119 20.98 28.19 5.92
C LYS A 119 21.84 29.20 5.14
N GLY A 120 21.92 29.06 3.79
CA GLY A 120 22.67 29.92 2.92
C GLY A 120 24.19 29.67 2.89
N THR A 121 24.70 28.71 3.66
CA THR A 121 26.11 28.31 3.66
C THR A 121 26.28 27.04 2.84
N THR A 122 27.12 27.07 1.81
CA THR A 122 27.49 25.89 1.03
C THR A 122 28.71 25.22 1.71
N TYR A 123 28.54 23.96 2.03
CA TYR A 123 29.56 23.10 2.61
C TYR A 123 30.22 22.30 1.50
N SER A 124 31.47 22.65 1.15
CA SER A 124 32.29 21.86 0.25
C SER A 124 33.00 20.75 1.05
N MET A 125 33.21 19.60 0.40
CA MET A 125 33.92 18.48 1.03
C MET A 125 35.42 18.68 0.89
N PRO A 126 36.21 18.73 1.98
CA PRO A 126 37.65 18.60 1.91
C PRO A 126 38.06 17.27 1.28
N LEU A 127 39.20 17.26 0.61
CA LEU A 127 39.74 16.03 0.00
C LEU A 127 39.82 14.89 1.04
N GLY A 128 39.26 13.73 0.68
CA GLY A 128 39.25 12.54 1.54
C GLY A 128 38.12 12.50 2.58
N THR A 129 37.19 13.46 2.56
CA THR A 129 36.01 13.45 3.42
C THR A 129 34.73 13.18 2.61
N SER A 130 33.65 12.78 3.28
CA SER A 130 32.34 12.51 2.71
C SER A 130 31.24 13.12 3.57
N LEU A 131 30.17 13.58 2.96
CA LEU A 131 28.90 13.88 3.65
C LEU A 131 28.11 12.60 3.95
N GLY A 132 28.51 11.46 3.36
CA GLY A 132 27.82 10.19 3.54
C GLY A 132 26.52 10.10 2.73
N GLU A 133 25.56 9.43 3.32
CA GLU A 133 24.26 9.23 2.71
C GLU A 133 23.14 9.56 3.72
N VAL A 134 21.97 9.88 3.18
CA VAL A 134 20.73 10.09 3.93
C VAL A 134 19.76 9.00 3.56
N ASP A 135 19.40 8.19 4.56
CA ASP A 135 18.36 7.18 4.46
C ASP A 135 17.01 7.79 4.82
N GLY A 136 16.01 7.57 3.98
CA GLY A 136 14.64 7.95 4.24
C GLY A 136 13.72 6.72 4.24
N LYS A 137 12.77 6.71 5.18
CA LYS A 137 11.73 5.69 5.27
C LYS A 137 10.38 6.36 5.36
N PHE A 138 9.51 6.02 4.42
CA PHE A 138 8.12 6.46 4.41
C PHE A 138 7.24 5.24 4.67
N ASN A 139 6.52 5.25 5.80
CA ASN A 139 5.61 4.20 6.22
C ASN A 139 4.18 4.73 6.27
N VAL A 140 3.22 3.87 5.95
CA VAL A 140 1.79 4.19 6.13
C VAL A 140 1.45 4.30 7.61
N GLY A 141 0.46 5.14 7.94
CA GLY A 141 0.08 5.37 9.34
C GLY A 141 -0.64 4.18 9.98
N ASN A 142 -1.58 3.58 9.27
CA ASN A 142 -2.37 2.44 9.76
C ASN A 142 -2.07 1.18 8.97
N ILE A 143 -1.68 0.13 9.66
CA ILE A 143 -1.48 -1.20 9.08
C ILE A 143 -2.81 -1.80 8.62
N ILE A 144 -3.89 -1.61 9.38
CA ILE A 144 -5.26 -1.98 8.98
C ILE A 144 -5.98 -0.71 8.56
N SER A 145 -6.31 -0.63 7.29
CA SER A 145 -6.85 0.57 6.64
C SER A 145 -8.26 0.27 6.13
N PRO A 146 -9.29 1.04 6.52
CA PRO A 146 -10.60 0.98 5.91
C PRO A 146 -10.54 1.34 4.42
N TYR A 147 -11.36 0.67 3.62
CA TYR A 147 -11.51 0.90 2.19
C TYR A 147 -12.98 1.10 1.83
N ILE A 148 -13.25 2.07 0.95
CA ILE A 148 -14.54 2.25 0.29
C ILE A 148 -14.31 2.49 -1.20
N GLY A 149 -15.20 1.97 -2.04
CA GLY A 149 -15.05 2.12 -3.49
C GLY A 149 -16.32 1.81 -4.24
N ILE A 150 -16.24 2.01 -5.54
CA ILE A 150 -17.23 1.61 -6.54
C ILE A 150 -16.53 0.82 -7.63
N GLY A 151 -17.24 -0.08 -8.28
CA GLY A 151 -16.65 -0.85 -9.35
C GLY A 151 -17.67 -1.36 -10.36
N TRP A 152 -17.12 -1.97 -11.40
CA TRP A 152 -17.84 -2.66 -12.46
C TRP A 152 -17.25 -4.04 -12.68
N GLY A 153 -18.15 -5.00 -12.92
CA GLY A 153 -17.84 -6.40 -13.12
C GLY A 153 -18.41 -7.25 -11.98
N ASN A 154 -19.43 -8.04 -12.28
CA ASN A 154 -19.96 -9.02 -11.34
C ASN A 154 -19.52 -10.40 -11.78
N VAL A 155 -18.43 -10.88 -11.18
CA VAL A 155 -17.78 -12.14 -11.55
C VAL A 155 -18.62 -13.37 -11.24
N LEU A 156 -19.63 -13.26 -10.38
CA LEU A 156 -20.42 -14.41 -9.89
C LEU A 156 -21.83 -14.52 -10.49
N THR A 157 -22.33 -13.48 -11.21
CA THR A 157 -23.66 -13.54 -11.84
C THR A 157 -23.66 -14.11 -13.24
N HIS A 158 -22.50 -14.22 -13.90
CA HIS A 158 -22.40 -14.83 -15.23
C HIS A 158 -22.33 -16.35 -15.16
N THR A 159 -22.70 -17.02 -16.26
CA THR A 159 -22.33 -18.40 -16.49
C THR A 159 -20.81 -18.53 -16.43
N THR A 160 -20.28 -19.76 -16.15
CA THR A 160 -18.84 -20.04 -16.16
C THR A 160 -18.13 -19.38 -17.34
N GLY A 161 -17.02 -18.67 -17.06
CA GLY A 161 -16.27 -18.00 -18.12
C GLY A 161 -15.54 -16.73 -17.66
N TRP A 162 -14.99 -16.02 -18.64
CA TRP A 162 -14.19 -14.81 -18.45
C TRP A 162 -15.06 -13.56 -18.30
N GLY A 163 -14.61 -12.62 -17.45
CA GLY A 163 -15.17 -11.31 -17.25
C GLY A 163 -14.11 -10.25 -17.09
N LEU A 164 -14.52 -8.98 -17.13
CA LEU A 164 -13.66 -7.85 -16.81
C LEU A 164 -14.13 -7.22 -15.50
N THR A 165 -13.17 -6.74 -14.71
CA THR A 165 -13.41 -6.03 -13.46
C THR A 165 -12.69 -4.69 -13.46
N SER A 166 -13.29 -3.70 -12.82
CA SER A 166 -12.64 -2.42 -12.56
C SER A 166 -13.17 -1.84 -11.24
N ASP A 167 -12.27 -1.23 -10.47
CA ASP A 167 -12.59 -0.61 -9.19
C ASP A 167 -11.91 0.75 -9.07
N ILE A 168 -12.61 1.70 -8.47
CA ILE A 168 -12.04 2.98 -8.03
C ILE A 168 -12.49 3.20 -6.60
N GLY A 169 -11.57 3.56 -5.71
CA GLY A 169 -11.89 3.75 -4.30
C GLY A 169 -10.86 4.54 -3.53
N LEU A 170 -11.09 4.61 -2.24
CA LEU A 170 -10.27 5.35 -1.28
C LEU A 170 -9.86 4.43 -0.14
N LEU A 171 -8.55 4.35 0.10
CA LEU A 171 -7.94 3.63 1.21
C LEU A 171 -7.53 4.63 2.29
N PHE A 172 -8.09 4.49 3.49
CA PHE A 172 -7.84 5.39 4.62
C PHE A 172 -6.66 4.88 5.44
N HIS A 173 -5.45 5.18 4.98
CA HIS A 173 -4.21 4.66 5.58
C HIS A 173 -3.71 5.46 6.79
N GLY A 174 -4.42 6.51 7.20
CA GLY A 174 -4.02 7.33 8.33
C GLY A 174 -2.82 8.23 8.04
N LYS A 175 -2.31 8.88 9.09
CA LYS A 175 -1.18 9.81 8.99
C LYS A 175 0.11 9.04 8.68
N PRO A 176 0.78 9.29 7.55
CA PRO A 176 2.05 8.65 7.25
C PRO A 176 3.15 9.09 8.20
N GLN A 177 4.18 8.27 8.35
CA GLN A 177 5.36 8.54 9.16
C GLN A 177 6.61 8.51 8.28
N ILE A 178 7.34 9.62 8.29
CA ILE A 178 8.59 9.78 7.56
C ILE A 178 9.71 9.85 8.58
N THR A 179 10.74 9.03 8.39
CA THR A 179 11.96 9.03 9.21
C THR A 179 13.15 9.24 8.29
N LEU A 180 14.00 10.20 8.62
CA LEU A 180 15.23 10.47 7.91
C LEU A 180 16.42 10.23 8.85
N SER A 181 17.49 9.63 8.34
CA SER A 181 18.73 9.45 9.08
C SER A 181 19.94 9.68 8.20
N SER A 182 21.01 10.29 8.74
CA SER A 182 22.27 10.50 8.03
C SER A 182 23.33 9.53 8.54
N ASN A 183 24.05 8.89 7.61
CA ASN A 183 25.08 7.90 7.88
C ASN A 183 26.37 8.19 7.11
N GLY A 184 27.54 7.79 7.67
CA GLY A 184 28.82 7.82 6.97
C GLY A 184 29.42 9.21 6.76
N CYS A 185 28.95 10.25 7.44
CA CYS A 185 29.55 11.58 7.35
C CYS A 185 30.88 11.66 8.08
N THR A 186 31.94 12.16 7.38
CA THR A 186 33.29 12.35 7.93
C THR A 186 33.81 13.80 7.75
N ALA A 187 32.94 14.72 7.28
CA ALA A 187 33.30 16.09 6.93
C ALA A 187 33.30 17.09 8.12
N GLY A 188 33.52 16.61 9.35
CA GLY A 188 33.68 17.45 10.55
C GLY A 188 32.45 18.35 10.84
N PRO A 189 32.61 19.70 10.87
CA PRO A 189 31.50 20.62 11.18
C PRO A 189 30.32 20.51 10.20
N ALA A 190 30.54 20.11 8.95
CA ALA A 190 29.48 19.91 7.96
C ALA A 190 28.54 18.76 8.39
N CYS A 191 29.03 17.76 9.12
CA CYS A 191 28.20 16.66 9.64
C CYS A 191 27.16 17.16 10.66
N VAL A 192 27.52 18.12 11.51
CA VAL A 192 26.59 18.73 12.48
C VAL A 192 25.49 19.50 11.75
N ALA A 193 25.86 20.25 10.70
CA ALA A 193 24.93 20.97 9.87
C ALA A 193 24.00 20.00 9.08
N LEU A 194 24.55 18.87 8.61
CA LEU A 194 23.77 17.82 7.93
C LEU A 194 22.72 17.20 8.86
N ILE A 195 23.10 16.80 10.08
CA ILE A 195 22.16 16.25 11.07
C ILE A 195 21.03 17.25 11.33
N ALA A 196 21.34 18.53 11.50
CA ALA A 196 20.34 19.57 11.71
C ALA A 196 19.44 19.78 10.48
N LYS A 197 20.00 19.73 9.25
CA LYS A 197 19.24 19.80 7.99
C LYS A 197 18.27 18.62 7.88
N VAL A 198 18.74 17.39 8.13
CA VAL A 198 17.96 16.17 8.06
C VAL A 198 16.80 16.17 9.07
N ALA A 199 17.06 16.59 10.32
CA ALA A 199 16.02 16.68 11.35
C ALA A 199 14.94 17.73 11.01
N ASN A 200 15.34 18.90 10.48
CA ASN A 200 14.39 19.92 10.03
C ASN A 200 13.57 19.45 8.84
N GLU A 201 14.18 18.73 7.90
CA GLU A 201 13.50 18.19 6.73
C GLU A 201 12.52 17.08 7.10
N GLU A 202 12.89 16.18 8.04
CA GLU A 202 11.97 15.18 8.59
C GLU A 202 10.74 15.83 9.21
N ALA A 203 10.93 16.85 10.05
CA ALA A 203 9.82 17.58 10.68
C ALA A 203 8.94 18.25 9.62
N ARG A 204 9.54 18.93 8.62
CA ARG A 204 8.82 19.57 7.53
C ARG A 204 7.97 18.59 6.73
N LEU A 205 8.55 17.46 6.34
CA LEU A 205 7.85 16.42 5.57
C LEU A 205 6.71 15.80 6.38
N ASN A 206 6.92 15.50 7.67
CA ASN A 206 5.88 14.97 8.54
C ASN A 206 4.71 15.95 8.69
N ASP A 207 4.96 17.27 8.74
CA ASP A 207 3.90 18.28 8.79
C ASP A 207 3.19 18.42 7.44
N GLU A 208 3.92 18.44 6.32
CA GLU A 208 3.37 18.55 4.97
C GLU A 208 2.45 17.37 4.62
N TYR A 209 2.87 16.15 5.00
CA TYR A 209 2.12 14.92 4.73
C TYR A 209 1.12 14.54 5.82
N ALA A 210 1.03 15.29 6.93
CA ALA A 210 0.13 15.00 8.03
C ALA A 210 -1.35 14.87 7.62
N GLY A 211 -1.77 15.66 6.62
CA GLY A 211 -3.13 15.65 6.07
C GLY A 211 -3.37 14.63 4.96
N LYS A 212 -2.35 13.95 4.46
CA LYS A 212 -2.44 12.96 3.39
C LYS A 212 -2.82 11.59 3.96
N ILE A 213 -4.04 11.49 4.47
CA ILE A 213 -4.54 10.28 5.18
C ILE A 213 -5.26 9.29 4.29
N VAL A 214 -5.46 9.64 3.02
CA VAL A 214 -6.24 8.86 2.03
C VAL A 214 -5.39 8.58 0.80
N TYR A 215 -5.43 7.34 0.34
CA TYR A 215 -4.77 6.88 -0.88
C TYR A 215 -5.83 6.48 -1.93
N PRO A 216 -5.82 7.08 -3.13
CA PRO A 216 -6.71 6.70 -4.20
C PRO A 216 -6.30 5.35 -4.79
N VAL A 217 -7.25 4.43 -4.84
CA VAL A 217 -7.08 3.11 -5.46
C VAL A 217 -7.81 3.07 -6.77
N ALA A 218 -7.13 2.65 -7.83
CA ALA A 218 -7.72 2.32 -9.12
C ALA A 218 -7.18 0.98 -9.57
N ARG A 219 -8.05 0.08 -10.04
CA ARG A 219 -7.71 -1.27 -10.48
C ARG A 219 -8.52 -1.66 -11.71
N ILE A 220 -7.89 -2.41 -12.60
CA ILE A 220 -8.54 -3.15 -13.69
C ILE A 220 -8.06 -4.59 -13.66
N GLY A 221 -8.93 -5.52 -14.03
CA GLY A 221 -8.61 -6.94 -13.97
C GLY A 221 -9.44 -7.78 -14.92
N ALA A 222 -9.01 -9.03 -15.08
CA ALA A 222 -9.74 -10.09 -15.73
C ALA A 222 -10.10 -11.14 -14.68
N SER A 223 -11.34 -11.59 -14.72
CA SER A 223 -11.88 -12.58 -13.80
C SER A 223 -12.31 -13.84 -14.53
N TYR A 224 -12.33 -14.94 -13.81
CA TYR A 224 -12.85 -16.21 -14.29
C TYR A 224 -13.75 -16.85 -13.23
N LYS A 225 -14.98 -17.19 -13.62
CA LYS A 225 -15.92 -17.96 -12.79
C LYS A 225 -15.79 -19.43 -13.09
N PHE A 226 -15.66 -20.24 -12.05
CA PHE A 226 -15.52 -21.70 -12.09
C PHE A 226 -16.88 -22.42 -12.18
#